data_6410d9f1fb26c2062754555ec765b02a
#
_entry.id   6410d9f1fb26c2062754555ec765b02a
#
_cell.length_a   1.000
_cell.length_b   1.000
_cell.length_c   1.000
_cell.angle_alpha   90.00
_cell.angle_beta   90.00
_cell.angle_gamma   90.00
#
_symmetry.space_group_name_H-M   'P 1'
#
loop_
_entity.id
_entity.type
_entity.pdbx_description
1 polymer ?
#
loop_
_entity_poly.entity_id
_entity_poly.type
_entity_poly.pdbx_seq_one_letter_code
_entity_poly.pdbx_strand_id
1 'polypeptide(L)'
;YQAELKKFDRRILDDENFAKKYGNLGDVYGAQWRHWQKRDGSFIDQIENVIEQIKNNPDSRRMIVTAWNPEDVPTSALPPCHVMFQFYVVDGKISVQLYQRSGDMFLGVPFNIASYALLLNMIARETGLQVGEFIHTLGDAHIYSNHFSQVKEMLSRKPYESPQLWLNPEKKHIEDFDMQDIKLVDYKH
;
A
#
# COMPACT_ATOMS: atom_id res chain seq x y z
N TYR A 1 11.76 21.30 6.40
CA TYR A 1 10.80 20.20 6.44
C TYR A 1 10.86 19.43 7.77
N GLN A 2 12.02 18.88 8.16
CA GLN A 2 12.14 18.14 9.44
C GLN A 2 11.81 18.98 10.68
N ALA A 3 12.15 20.26 10.69
CA ALA A 3 11.82 21.17 11.78
C ALA A 3 10.31 21.44 11.87
N GLU A 4 9.62 21.52 10.74
CA GLU A 4 8.16 21.70 10.70
C GLU A 4 7.41 20.42 11.10
N LEU A 5 7.90 19.24 10.71
CA LEU A 5 7.38 17.97 11.20
C LEU A 5 7.49 17.86 12.71
N LYS A 6 8.66 18.14 13.27
CA LYS A 6 8.86 18.12 14.74
C LYS A 6 7.95 19.09 15.48
N LYS A 7 7.64 20.25 14.88
CA LYS A 7 6.67 21.19 15.46
C LYS A 7 5.25 20.64 15.39
N PHE A 8 4.88 20.00 14.27
CA PHE A 8 3.58 19.36 14.11
C PHE A 8 3.39 18.22 15.13
N ASP A 9 4.38 17.31 15.20
CA ASP A 9 4.38 16.21 16.16
C ASP A 9 4.24 16.70 17.60
N ARG A 10 4.99 17.75 17.97
CA ARG A 10 4.89 18.36 19.29
C ARG A 10 3.51 18.96 19.56
N ARG A 11 2.87 19.59 18.56
CA ARG A 11 1.51 20.11 18.71
C ARG A 11 0.48 19.00 18.86
N ILE A 12 0.67 17.85 18.21
CA ILE A 12 -0.20 16.68 18.42
C ILE A 12 -0.11 16.18 19.87
N LEU A 13 1.09 16.24 20.48
CA LEU A 13 1.31 15.79 21.85
C LEU A 13 0.83 16.81 22.91
N ASP A 14 0.98 18.10 22.64
CA ASP A 14 0.82 19.17 23.63
C ASP A 14 -0.55 19.90 23.55
N ASP A 15 -1.30 19.76 22.44
CA ASP A 15 -2.57 20.45 22.20
C ASP A 15 -3.68 19.42 21.86
N GLU A 16 -4.50 19.11 22.85
CA GLU A 16 -5.58 18.11 22.71
C GLU A 16 -6.60 18.47 21.61
N ASN A 17 -6.91 19.76 21.42
CA ASN A 17 -7.81 20.18 20.38
C ASN A 17 -7.20 20.04 19.00
N PHE A 18 -5.90 20.32 18.89
CA PHE A 18 -5.15 20.10 17.65
C PHE A 18 -5.04 18.60 17.35
N ALA A 19 -4.77 17.77 18.35
CA ALA A 19 -4.72 16.32 18.22
C ALA A 19 -6.08 15.74 17.77
N LYS A 20 -7.19 16.18 18.37
CA LYS A 20 -8.54 15.77 17.95
C LYS A 20 -8.85 16.13 16.50
N LYS A 21 -8.33 17.24 16.00
CA LYS A 21 -8.57 17.70 14.63
C LYS A 21 -7.66 17.08 13.59
N TYR A 22 -6.40 16.84 13.92
CA TYR A 22 -5.36 16.48 12.95
C TYR A 22 -4.60 15.18 13.28
N GLY A 23 -4.78 14.59 14.46
CA GLY A 23 -4.10 13.38 14.91
C GLY A 23 -4.72 12.09 14.39
N ASN A 24 -5.91 12.16 13.77
CA ASN A 24 -6.58 11.03 13.15
C ASN A 24 -6.83 11.33 11.67
N LEU A 25 -6.39 10.44 10.79
CA LEU A 25 -6.60 10.55 9.35
C LEU A 25 -8.01 10.13 8.91
N GLY A 26 -8.80 9.54 9.80
CA GLY A 26 -10.07 8.89 9.49
C GLY A 26 -9.89 7.46 8.99
N ASP A 27 -10.99 6.85 8.56
CA ASP A 27 -11.01 5.47 8.07
C ASP A 27 -10.49 5.40 6.64
N VAL A 28 -9.14 5.33 6.52
CA VAL A 28 -8.44 5.18 5.25
C VAL A 28 -7.86 3.76 5.11
N TYR A 29 -7.04 3.50 4.16
CA TYR A 29 -6.39 2.23 3.78
C TYR A 29 -6.65 1.01 4.70
N GLY A 30 -5.92 0.89 5.81
CA GLY A 30 -5.98 -0.28 6.69
C GLY A 30 -7.35 -0.48 7.33
N ALA A 31 -8.04 0.58 7.73
CA ALA A 31 -9.40 0.51 8.23
C ALA A 31 -10.35 -0.03 7.16
N GLN A 32 -10.30 0.53 5.95
CA GLN A 32 -11.15 0.07 4.84
C GLN A 32 -10.81 -1.38 4.43
N TRP A 33 -9.55 -1.77 4.41
CA TRP A 33 -9.13 -3.11 3.98
C TRP A 33 -9.48 -4.20 4.99
N ARG A 34 -9.39 -3.89 6.29
CA ARG A 34 -9.52 -4.88 7.36
C ARG A 34 -10.80 -4.77 8.19
N HIS A 35 -11.45 -3.58 8.18
CA HIS A 35 -12.61 -3.28 9.03
C HIS A 35 -13.67 -2.46 8.29
N TRP A 36 -13.98 -2.83 7.03
CA TRP A 36 -15.05 -2.17 6.27
C TRP A 36 -16.38 -2.35 6.99
N GLN A 37 -17.00 -1.24 7.39
CA GLN A 37 -18.26 -1.28 8.11
C GLN A 37 -19.42 -1.66 7.20
N LYS A 38 -20.21 -2.67 7.61
CA LYS A 38 -21.46 -3.05 6.95
C LYS A 38 -22.66 -2.26 7.51
N ARG A 39 -23.76 -2.29 6.77
CA ARG A 39 -25.00 -1.63 7.18
C ARG A 39 -25.59 -2.15 8.50
N ASP A 40 -25.31 -3.39 8.87
CA ASP A 40 -25.74 -4.02 10.12
C ASP A 40 -24.80 -3.74 11.30
N GLY A 41 -23.75 -2.90 11.10
CA GLY A 41 -22.75 -2.55 12.11
C GLY A 41 -21.64 -3.58 12.27
N SER A 42 -21.69 -4.74 11.59
CA SER A 42 -20.57 -5.69 11.54
C SER A 42 -19.50 -5.24 10.53
N PHE A 43 -18.38 -5.96 10.46
CA PHE A 43 -17.25 -5.59 9.60
C PHE A 43 -16.95 -6.65 8.57
N ILE A 44 -16.31 -6.22 7.47
CA ILE A 44 -15.72 -7.07 6.46
C ILE A 44 -14.21 -6.88 6.51
N ASP A 45 -13.48 -7.98 6.60
CA ASP A 45 -12.05 -8.02 6.29
C ASP A 45 -11.89 -8.38 4.80
N GLN A 46 -11.54 -7.39 3.98
CA GLN A 46 -11.40 -7.59 2.54
C GLN A 46 -10.15 -8.40 2.20
N ILE A 47 -9.08 -8.25 2.99
CA ILE A 47 -7.81 -8.99 2.79
C ILE A 47 -8.04 -10.48 3.07
N GLU A 48 -8.65 -10.81 4.20
CA GLU A 48 -9.00 -12.19 4.55
C GLU A 48 -9.87 -12.83 3.47
N ASN A 49 -10.94 -12.12 3.07
CA ASN A 49 -11.85 -12.60 2.00
C ASN A 49 -11.12 -12.85 0.68
N VAL A 50 -10.15 -12.02 0.31
CA VAL A 50 -9.37 -12.21 -0.92
C VAL A 50 -8.45 -13.41 -0.79
N ILE A 51 -7.76 -13.57 0.34
CA ILE A 51 -6.90 -14.74 0.59
C ILE A 51 -7.71 -16.04 0.51
N GLU A 52 -8.88 -16.07 1.13
CA GLU A 52 -9.81 -17.19 1.04
C GLU A 52 -10.27 -17.48 -0.40
N GLN A 53 -10.57 -16.44 -1.19
CA GLN A 53 -10.93 -16.61 -2.60
C GLN A 53 -9.77 -17.16 -3.43
N ILE A 54 -8.53 -16.67 -3.21
CA ILE A 54 -7.34 -17.15 -3.90
C ILE A 54 -7.12 -18.64 -3.61
N LYS A 55 -7.29 -19.07 -2.36
CA LYS A 55 -7.12 -20.48 -1.94
C LYS A 55 -8.21 -21.40 -2.50
N ASN A 56 -9.47 -20.96 -2.49
CA ASN A 56 -10.61 -21.83 -2.76
C ASN A 56 -11.22 -21.67 -4.16
N ASN A 57 -11.01 -20.52 -4.82
CA ASN A 57 -11.53 -20.21 -6.15
C ASN A 57 -10.59 -19.26 -6.91
N PRO A 58 -9.40 -19.72 -7.31
CA PRO A 58 -8.38 -18.87 -7.94
C PRO A 58 -8.82 -18.25 -9.27
N ASP A 59 -9.82 -18.81 -9.94
CA ASP A 59 -10.39 -18.26 -11.17
C ASP A 59 -11.40 -17.12 -10.93
N SER A 60 -11.60 -16.71 -9.66
CA SER A 60 -12.52 -15.63 -9.31
C SER A 60 -12.09 -14.30 -9.91
N ARG A 61 -13.03 -13.58 -10.50
CA ARG A 61 -12.87 -12.20 -10.97
C ARG A 61 -13.30 -11.16 -9.94
N ARG A 62 -13.47 -11.58 -8.67
CA ARG A 62 -13.95 -10.77 -7.55
C ARG A 62 -12.92 -10.58 -6.44
N MET A 63 -11.67 -10.92 -6.72
CA MET A 63 -10.54 -10.74 -5.79
C MET A 63 -10.12 -9.27 -5.74
N ILE A 64 -11.01 -8.42 -5.23
CA ILE A 64 -10.88 -6.97 -5.20
C ILE A 64 -10.84 -6.50 -3.76
N VAL A 65 -9.94 -5.53 -3.48
CA VAL A 65 -9.87 -4.78 -2.23
C VAL A 65 -9.99 -3.30 -2.57
N THR A 66 -10.89 -2.58 -1.92
CA THR A 66 -11.08 -1.15 -2.13
C THR A 66 -10.87 -0.36 -0.85
N ALA A 67 -10.23 0.80 -0.97
CA ALA A 67 -10.13 1.78 0.10
C ALA A 67 -11.05 2.99 -0.13
N TRP A 68 -11.69 3.08 -1.31
CA TRP A 68 -12.54 4.19 -1.66
C TRP A 68 -13.96 3.94 -1.16
N ASN A 69 -14.28 4.53 -0.02
CA ASN A 69 -15.63 4.56 0.53
C ASN A 69 -16.23 5.97 0.34
N PRO A 70 -17.20 6.18 -0.54
CA PRO A 70 -17.78 7.50 -0.79
C PRO A 70 -18.42 8.16 0.44
N GLU A 71 -18.80 7.37 1.43
CA GLU A 71 -19.37 7.87 2.68
C GLU A 71 -18.30 8.48 3.58
N ASP A 72 -17.09 7.88 3.62
CA ASP A 72 -15.99 8.32 4.48
C ASP A 72 -15.09 9.40 3.84
N VAL A 73 -15.07 9.47 2.50
CA VAL A 73 -14.24 10.44 1.75
C VAL A 73 -14.39 11.87 2.22
N PRO A 74 -15.61 12.40 2.47
CA PRO A 74 -15.78 13.79 2.91
C PRO A 74 -15.23 14.10 4.29
N THR A 75 -15.10 13.08 5.16
CA THR A 75 -14.63 13.20 6.54
C THR A 75 -13.16 12.84 6.72
N SER A 76 -12.56 12.21 5.72
CA SER A 76 -11.13 11.85 5.73
C SER A 76 -10.25 13.09 5.65
N ALA A 77 -9.18 13.12 6.44
CA ALA A 77 -8.18 14.19 6.37
C ALA A 77 -7.51 14.28 4.99
N LEU A 78 -7.31 13.12 4.34
CA LEU A 78 -6.87 12.98 2.95
C LEU A 78 -7.53 11.74 2.35
N PRO A 79 -8.39 11.90 1.34
CA PRO A 79 -8.99 10.76 0.64
C PRO A 79 -7.95 9.80 0.06
N PRO A 80 -8.19 8.47 0.10
CA PRO A 80 -7.25 7.47 -0.35
C PRO A 80 -6.78 7.71 -1.80
N CYS A 81 -5.46 7.72 -2.03
CA CYS A 81 -4.87 7.77 -3.37
C CYS A 81 -4.95 6.40 -4.05
N HIS A 82 -4.71 5.33 -3.30
CA HIS A 82 -4.87 3.96 -3.77
C HIS A 82 -6.35 3.58 -3.64
N VAL A 83 -7.06 3.64 -4.76
CA VAL A 83 -8.53 3.46 -4.77
C VAL A 83 -8.91 2.00 -4.57
N MET A 84 -8.32 1.12 -5.37
CA MET A 84 -8.57 -0.31 -5.32
C MET A 84 -7.41 -1.10 -5.94
N PHE A 85 -7.31 -2.36 -5.56
CA PHE A 85 -6.46 -3.31 -6.24
C PHE A 85 -7.18 -4.65 -6.43
N GLN A 86 -6.78 -5.39 -7.46
CA GLN A 86 -7.37 -6.65 -7.84
C GLN A 86 -6.27 -7.68 -8.06
N PHE A 87 -6.47 -8.88 -7.52
CA PHE A 87 -5.60 -10.03 -7.79
C PHE A 87 -6.11 -10.83 -8.98
N TYR A 88 -5.15 -11.48 -9.65
CA TYR A 88 -5.40 -12.40 -10.75
C TYR A 88 -4.44 -13.58 -10.64
N VAL A 89 -4.97 -14.78 -10.76
CA VAL A 89 -4.19 -16.04 -10.68
C VAL A 89 -4.26 -16.75 -12.03
N VAL A 90 -3.09 -17.14 -12.55
CA VAL A 90 -2.96 -17.92 -13.78
C VAL A 90 -1.67 -18.75 -13.72
N ASP A 91 -1.70 -19.96 -14.18
CA ASP A 91 -0.54 -20.87 -14.26
C ASP A 91 0.27 -20.95 -12.95
N GLY A 92 -0.43 -20.99 -11.81
CA GLY A 92 0.18 -21.05 -10.49
C GLY A 92 0.90 -19.77 -10.03
N LYS A 93 0.68 -18.65 -10.73
CA LYS A 93 1.21 -17.33 -10.39
C LYS A 93 0.10 -16.38 -10.02
N ILE A 94 0.38 -15.51 -9.02
CA ILE A 94 -0.53 -14.45 -8.61
C ILE A 94 0.04 -13.09 -9.02
N SER A 95 -0.79 -12.28 -9.65
CA SER A 95 -0.50 -10.89 -10.02
C SER A 95 -1.45 -9.94 -9.32
N VAL A 96 -1.06 -8.67 -9.17
CA VAL A 96 -1.92 -7.63 -8.60
C VAL A 96 -1.91 -6.39 -9.48
N GLN A 97 -3.09 -5.83 -9.74
CA GLN A 97 -3.24 -4.53 -10.38
C GLN A 97 -3.76 -3.51 -9.38
N LEU A 98 -3.03 -2.40 -9.22
CA LEU A 98 -3.44 -1.24 -8.44
C LEU A 98 -3.98 -0.15 -9.36
N TYR A 99 -5.14 0.42 -9.03
CA TYR A 99 -5.55 1.73 -9.53
C TYR A 99 -5.30 2.79 -8.45
N GLN A 100 -4.38 3.72 -8.76
CA GLN A 100 -4.05 4.88 -7.93
C GLN A 100 -4.52 6.15 -8.64
N ARG A 101 -5.49 6.86 -8.04
CA ARG A 101 -6.09 8.06 -8.65
C ARG A 101 -5.15 9.26 -8.77
N SER A 102 -4.14 9.33 -7.90
CA SER A 102 -3.18 10.45 -7.82
C SER A 102 -1.82 9.92 -7.38
N GLY A 103 -0.78 10.19 -8.15
CA GLY A 103 0.58 9.68 -7.94
C GLY A 103 1.64 10.76 -8.05
N ASP A 104 2.30 11.10 -6.92
CA ASP A 104 3.55 11.85 -6.92
C ASP A 104 4.68 10.93 -7.42
N MET A 105 5.09 11.13 -8.67
CA MET A 105 6.05 10.26 -9.36
C MET A 105 7.43 10.24 -8.73
N PHE A 106 7.81 11.31 -8.01
CA PHE A 106 9.14 11.41 -7.45
C PHE A 106 9.25 10.82 -6.03
N LEU A 107 8.35 11.18 -5.13
CA LEU A 107 8.42 10.74 -3.74
C LEU A 107 7.44 9.59 -3.42
N GLY A 108 6.17 9.71 -3.84
CA GLY A 108 5.11 8.79 -3.44
C GLY A 108 5.16 7.46 -4.17
N VAL A 109 5.22 7.50 -5.51
CA VAL A 109 5.10 6.30 -6.36
C VAL A 109 6.16 5.23 -6.09
N PRO A 110 7.46 5.54 -5.85
CA PRO A 110 8.45 4.52 -5.51
C PRO A 110 8.09 3.73 -4.23
N PHE A 111 7.60 4.40 -3.19
CA PHE A 111 7.12 3.73 -1.97
C PHE A 111 5.85 2.93 -2.21
N ASN A 112 4.94 3.44 -3.05
CA ASN A 112 3.72 2.71 -3.40
C ASN A 112 4.06 1.41 -4.13
N ILE A 113 4.98 1.44 -5.09
CA ILE A 113 5.48 0.25 -5.80
C ILE A 113 6.06 -0.76 -4.80
N ALA A 114 6.96 -0.31 -3.92
CA ALA A 114 7.59 -1.17 -2.92
C ALA A 114 6.54 -1.83 -1.99
N SER A 115 5.54 -1.07 -1.54
CA SER A 115 4.48 -1.56 -0.65
C SER A 115 3.62 -2.64 -1.31
N TYR A 116 3.18 -2.43 -2.55
CA TYR A 116 2.34 -3.42 -3.25
C TYR A 116 3.14 -4.63 -3.75
N ALA A 117 4.41 -4.44 -4.12
CA ALA A 117 5.30 -5.56 -4.40
C ALA A 117 5.51 -6.43 -3.17
N LEU A 118 5.69 -5.82 -2.00
CA LEU A 118 5.78 -6.55 -0.72
C LEU A 118 4.47 -7.29 -0.43
N LEU A 119 3.32 -6.61 -0.51
CA LEU A 119 2.00 -7.22 -0.29
C LEU A 119 1.78 -8.42 -1.21
N LEU A 120 2.11 -8.29 -2.50
CA LEU A 120 2.01 -9.38 -3.48
C LEU A 120 2.87 -10.59 -3.07
N ASN A 121 4.11 -10.35 -2.63
CA ASN A 121 5.01 -11.43 -2.18
C ASN A 121 4.49 -12.14 -0.91
N MET A 122 3.95 -11.38 0.05
CA MET A 122 3.39 -11.95 1.28
C MET A 122 2.15 -12.80 0.99
N ILE A 123 1.21 -12.30 0.16
CA ILE A 123 0.02 -13.04 -0.23
C ILE A 123 0.37 -14.26 -1.09
N ALA A 124 1.32 -14.16 -2.02
CA ALA A 124 1.80 -15.30 -2.79
C ALA A 124 2.33 -16.41 -1.88
N ARG A 125 3.10 -16.05 -0.85
CA ARG A 125 3.59 -17.01 0.14
C ARG A 125 2.46 -17.67 0.93
N GLU A 126 1.52 -16.90 1.44
CA GLU A 126 0.41 -17.42 2.24
C GLU A 126 -0.49 -18.36 1.44
N THR A 127 -0.66 -18.09 0.15
CA THR A 127 -1.50 -18.88 -0.75
C THR A 127 -0.76 -20.00 -1.46
N GLY A 128 0.57 -20.11 -1.28
CA GLY A 128 1.42 -21.13 -1.92
C GLY A 128 1.62 -20.93 -3.42
N LEU A 129 1.38 -19.72 -3.93
CA LEU A 129 1.53 -19.35 -5.34
C LEU A 129 2.89 -18.72 -5.61
N GLN A 130 3.31 -18.75 -6.88
CA GLN A 130 4.45 -17.96 -7.34
C GLN A 130 4.05 -16.51 -7.56
N VAL A 131 4.99 -15.60 -7.37
CA VAL A 131 4.80 -14.17 -7.66
C VAL A 131 4.74 -13.97 -9.18
N GLY A 132 3.69 -13.30 -9.64
CA GLY A 132 3.53 -12.83 -11.02
C GLY A 132 3.95 -11.37 -11.17
N GLU A 133 3.05 -10.53 -11.69
CA GLU A 133 3.31 -9.13 -12.01
C GLU A 133 2.59 -8.18 -11.05
N PHE A 134 3.20 -7.05 -10.76
CA PHE A 134 2.55 -5.88 -10.21
C PHE A 134 2.26 -4.88 -11.33
N ILE A 135 0.98 -4.64 -11.62
CA ILE A 135 0.51 -3.70 -12.62
C ILE A 135 0.05 -2.43 -11.90
N HIS A 136 0.67 -1.29 -12.21
CA HIS A 136 0.35 -0.02 -11.58
C HIS A 136 -0.31 0.93 -12.56
N THR A 137 -1.60 1.18 -12.38
CA THR A 137 -2.39 2.13 -13.17
C THR A 137 -2.54 3.43 -12.41
N LEU A 138 -2.07 4.53 -13.01
CA LEU A 138 -2.13 5.88 -12.43
C LEU A 138 -3.20 6.70 -13.15
N GLY A 139 -4.03 7.41 -12.39
CA GLY A 139 -4.92 8.44 -12.89
C GLY A 139 -4.16 9.72 -13.19
N ASP A 140 -4.00 10.58 -12.19
CA ASP A 140 -3.15 11.78 -12.27
C ASP A 140 -1.73 11.43 -11.84
N ALA A 141 -0.81 11.34 -12.80
CA ALA A 141 0.62 11.14 -12.56
C ALA A 141 1.35 12.48 -12.67
N HIS A 142 1.92 12.98 -11.58
CA HIS A 142 2.49 14.31 -11.54
C HIS A 142 3.86 14.37 -10.86
N ILE A 143 4.60 15.43 -11.14
CA ILE A 143 5.84 15.83 -10.47
C ILE A 143 5.63 17.24 -9.94
N TYR A 144 5.83 17.45 -8.64
CA TYR A 144 5.76 18.78 -8.05
C TYR A 144 6.88 19.69 -8.58
N SER A 145 6.57 20.95 -8.83
CA SER A 145 7.50 21.92 -9.43
C SER A 145 8.79 22.11 -8.61
N ASN A 146 8.72 21.99 -7.29
CA ASN A 146 9.88 22.06 -6.40
C ASN A 146 10.77 20.80 -6.43
N HIS A 147 10.39 19.75 -7.18
CA HIS A 147 11.17 18.52 -7.33
C HIS A 147 11.88 18.39 -8.69
N PHE A 148 11.72 19.33 -9.62
CA PHE A 148 12.27 19.20 -10.97
C PHE A 148 13.81 19.08 -10.98
N SER A 149 14.53 19.77 -10.10
CA SER A 149 15.99 19.66 -10.01
C SER A 149 16.43 18.29 -9.51
N GLN A 150 15.75 17.76 -8.51
CA GLN A 150 16.02 16.44 -7.93
C GLN A 150 15.69 15.32 -8.93
N VAL A 151 14.61 15.44 -9.68
CA VAL A 151 14.25 14.49 -10.75
C VAL A 151 15.32 14.49 -11.85
N LYS A 152 15.79 15.67 -12.29
CA LYS A 152 16.87 15.76 -13.27
C LYS A 152 18.15 15.08 -12.78
N GLU A 153 18.51 15.29 -11.52
CA GLU A 153 19.67 14.65 -10.90
C GLU A 153 19.48 13.12 -10.85
N MET A 154 18.33 12.63 -10.40
CA MET A 154 18.01 11.20 -10.36
C MET A 154 18.12 10.56 -11.75
N LEU A 155 17.56 11.19 -12.79
CA LEU A 155 17.61 10.68 -14.15
C LEU A 155 19.00 10.70 -14.79
N SER A 156 19.94 11.49 -14.23
CA SER A 156 21.33 11.49 -14.70
C SER A 156 22.17 10.34 -14.13
N ARG A 157 21.67 9.67 -13.08
CA ARG A 157 22.36 8.57 -12.43
C ARG A 157 22.11 7.25 -13.17
N LYS A 158 23.10 6.37 -13.16
CA LYS A 158 22.89 4.99 -13.60
C LYS A 158 22.17 4.22 -12.49
N PRO A 159 21.12 3.45 -12.84
CA PRO A 159 20.48 2.59 -11.84
C PRO A 159 21.45 1.51 -11.37
N TYR A 160 21.34 1.16 -10.10
CA TYR A 160 21.99 -0.04 -9.57
C TYR A 160 21.22 -1.30 -10.00
N GLU A 161 21.83 -2.46 -9.79
CA GLU A 161 21.11 -3.72 -9.84
C GLU A 161 19.98 -3.74 -8.81
N SER A 162 18.84 -4.32 -9.19
CA SER A 162 17.69 -4.39 -8.31
C SER A 162 17.98 -5.24 -7.08
N PRO A 163 17.63 -4.77 -5.87
CA PRO A 163 17.77 -5.57 -4.66
C PRO A 163 16.82 -6.77 -4.69
N GLN A 164 17.12 -7.77 -3.88
CA GLN A 164 16.24 -8.91 -3.68
C GLN A 164 15.43 -8.75 -2.39
N LEU A 165 14.15 -9.08 -2.45
CA LEU A 165 13.32 -9.15 -1.26
C LEU A 165 13.55 -10.51 -0.58
N TRP A 166 13.98 -10.49 0.68
CA TRP A 166 14.01 -11.65 1.55
C TRP A 166 12.86 -11.55 2.56
N LEU A 167 12.04 -12.58 2.61
CA LEU A 167 11.02 -12.77 3.65
C LEU A 167 11.39 -13.97 4.50
N ASN A 168 11.24 -13.86 5.81
CA ASN A 168 11.52 -14.97 6.74
C ASN A 168 10.72 -16.22 6.33
N PRO A 169 11.40 -17.34 5.99
CA PRO A 169 10.72 -18.54 5.49
C PRO A 169 9.84 -19.25 6.53
N GLU A 170 10.02 -18.97 7.81
CA GLU A 170 9.22 -19.54 8.90
C GLU A 170 7.84 -18.88 9.02
N LYS A 171 7.67 -17.67 8.47
CA LYS A 171 6.41 -16.92 8.48
C LYS A 171 5.55 -17.32 7.29
N LYS A 172 4.27 -17.64 7.55
CA LYS A 172 3.35 -18.14 6.53
C LYS A 172 2.18 -17.18 6.28
N HIS A 173 1.64 -16.59 7.35
CA HIS A 173 0.50 -15.69 7.25
C HIS A 173 0.97 -14.24 7.20
N ILE A 174 0.21 -13.39 6.51
CA ILE A 174 0.54 -11.97 6.35
C ILE A 174 0.68 -11.28 7.71
N GLU A 175 -0.07 -11.69 8.70
CA GLU A 175 -0.07 -11.13 10.06
C GLU A 175 1.11 -11.59 10.92
N ASP A 176 1.85 -12.61 10.48
CA ASP A 176 3.00 -13.13 11.24
C ASP A 176 4.27 -12.28 11.05
N PHE A 177 4.31 -11.42 10.02
CA PHE A 177 5.50 -10.69 9.64
C PHE A 177 5.70 -9.43 10.46
N ASP A 178 6.87 -9.32 11.08
CA ASP A 178 7.40 -8.10 11.67
C ASP A 178 8.48 -7.49 10.76
N MET A 179 8.91 -6.26 11.06
CA MET A 179 9.95 -5.56 10.29
C MET A 179 11.28 -6.33 10.20
N GLN A 180 11.60 -7.14 11.21
CA GLN A 180 12.80 -8.00 11.22
C GLN A 180 12.71 -9.19 10.25
N ASP A 181 11.49 -9.57 9.86
CA ASP A 181 11.20 -10.68 8.94
C ASP A 181 11.26 -10.27 7.45
N ILE A 182 11.51 -8.99 7.18
CA ILE A 182 11.51 -8.39 5.85
C ILE A 182 12.86 -7.70 5.62
N LYS A 183 13.59 -8.08 4.57
CA LYS A 183 14.91 -7.48 4.25
C LYS A 183 15.04 -7.24 2.76
N LEU A 184 15.69 -6.13 2.40
CA LEU A 184 16.21 -5.91 1.06
C LEU A 184 17.69 -6.34 1.05
N VAL A 185 17.99 -7.38 0.30
CA VAL A 185 19.34 -7.90 0.11
C VAL A 185 19.97 -7.20 -1.08
N ASP A 186 21.24 -6.84 -0.97
CA ASP A 186 22.02 -6.12 -2.00
C ASP A 186 21.47 -4.74 -2.37
N TYR A 187 20.72 -4.12 -1.48
CA TYR A 187 20.28 -2.72 -1.67
C TYR A 187 21.48 -1.77 -1.52
N LYS A 188 21.73 -0.97 -2.56
CA LYS A 188 22.77 0.07 -2.59
C LYS A 188 22.14 1.45 -2.49
N HIS A 189 22.71 2.33 -1.63
CA HIS A 189 22.20 3.69 -1.41
C HIS A 189 22.84 4.70 -2.39
#